data_7431a2c85fe5177763e6ac32492907ad
#
_entry.id   7431a2c85fe5177763e6ac32492907ad
#
_cell.length_a   1.000
_cell.length_b   1.000
_cell.length_c   1.000
_cell.angle_alpha   90.00
_cell.angle_beta   90.00
_cell.angle_gamma   90.00
#
_symmetry.space_group_name_H-M   'P 1'
#
loop_
_entity.id
_entity.type
_entity.pdbx_description
1 polymer ?
#
loop_
_entity_poly.entity_id
_entity_poly.type
_entity_poly.pdbx_seq_one_letter_code
_entity_poly.pdbx_strand_id
1 'polypeptide(L)'
;AAAQETPAAEEETAEEYLPSISGTYVELFPELSKAEYRDIWIEATTPLVGAENAEAATDMLLAMCMAEPYGAEAAEKYTADPDSMAFNCYFLGGVEKFVMDGYTITGLDEQGQEVFSHSYKPMNIENENGFIFYESEDENSGEFTYFAFSPDTMESTYHLEFRYAEDVNDLQS
;
A
#
# COMPACT_ATOMS: atom_id res chain seq x y z
N ALA A 1 -38.22 -2.68 -23.80
CA ALA A 1 -37.39 -2.98 -22.64
C ALA A 1 -36.33 -1.87 -22.54
N ALA A 2 -36.54 -0.96 -21.60
CA ALA A 2 -35.56 0.11 -21.31
C ALA A 2 -34.42 -0.53 -20.49
N ALA A 3 -33.19 -0.39 -20.99
CA ALA A 3 -32.02 -0.72 -20.23
C ALA A 3 -31.94 0.26 -19.05
N GLN A 4 -31.94 -0.27 -17.83
CA GLN A 4 -31.61 0.49 -16.64
C GLN A 4 -30.11 0.75 -16.70
N GLU A 5 -29.73 1.99 -16.96
CA GLU A 5 -28.35 2.43 -16.72
C GLU A 5 -28.10 2.33 -15.21
N THR A 6 -27.16 1.49 -14.83
CA THR A 6 -26.61 1.47 -13.48
C THR A 6 -25.95 2.84 -13.26
N PRO A 7 -26.30 3.60 -12.21
CA PRO A 7 -25.59 4.86 -11.96
C PRO A 7 -24.11 4.53 -11.78
N ALA A 8 -23.26 5.28 -12.50
CA ALA A 8 -21.84 5.27 -12.25
C ALA A 8 -21.62 5.60 -10.77
N ALA A 9 -20.80 4.81 -10.06
CA ALA A 9 -20.40 5.14 -8.71
C ALA A 9 -19.81 6.56 -8.77
N GLU A 10 -20.32 7.48 -7.95
CA GLU A 10 -19.76 8.81 -7.84
C GLU A 10 -18.31 8.64 -7.39
N GLU A 11 -17.36 9.20 -8.17
CA GLU A 11 -15.94 9.19 -7.79
C GLU A 11 -15.82 9.92 -6.45
N GLU A 12 -15.28 9.21 -5.45
CA GLU A 12 -15.04 9.77 -4.13
C GLU A 12 -14.03 10.93 -4.25
N THR A 13 -14.37 12.08 -3.73
CA THR A 13 -13.49 13.26 -3.79
C THR A 13 -12.32 13.11 -2.84
N ALA A 14 -11.20 13.81 -3.11
CA ALA A 14 -10.05 13.82 -2.23
C ALA A 14 -10.39 14.35 -0.82
N GLU A 15 -11.34 15.28 -0.71
CA GLU A 15 -11.82 15.79 0.57
C GLU A 15 -12.55 14.74 1.40
N GLU A 16 -13.23 13.80 0.74
CA GLU A 16 -14.03 12.76 1.41
C GLU A 16 -13.21 11.52 1.69
N TYR A 17 -12.25 11.19 0.82
CA TYR A 17 -11.53 9.92 0.86
C TYR A 17 -10.67 9.76 2.12
N LEU A 18 -9.78 10.70 2.44
CA LEU A 18 -8.87 10.54 3.59
C LEU A 18 -9.62 10.40 4.92
N PRO A 19 -10.65 11.20 5.22
CA PRO A 19 -11.47 10.95 6.41
C PRO A 19 -12.18 9.59 6.41
N SER A 20 -12.56 9.07 5.24
CA SER A 20 -13.27 7.79 5.09
C SER A 20 -12.42 6.58 5.47
N ILE A 21 -11.10 6.68 5.35
CA ILE A 21 -10.16 5.62 5.67
C ILE A 21 -9.55 5.75 7.08
N SER A 22 -10.17 6.50 7.97
CA SER A 22 -9.69 6.63 9.35
C SER A 22 -9.54 5.27 10.02
N GLY A 23 -8.41 5.02 10.66
CA GLY A 23 -8.07 3.75 11.28
C GLY A 23 -6.56 3.58 11.48
N THR A 24 -6.18 2.41 11.98
CA THR A 24 -4.77 2.03 12.17
C THR A 24 -4.40 0.94 11.18
N TYR A 25 -3.29 1.14 10.48
CA TYR A 25 -2.83 0.27 9.39
C TYR A 25 -1.44 -0.29 9.68
N VAL A 26 -1.30 -1.57 9.42
CA VAL A 26 -0.02 -2.30 9.49
C VAL A 26 0.35 -2.83 8.11
N GLU A 27 1.60 -3.20 7.92
CA GLU A 27 2.05 -3.83 6.68
C GLU A 27 1.31 -5.15 6.43
N LEU A 28 0.78 -5.29 5.22
CA LEU A 28 -0.03 -6.44 4.84
C LEU A 28 0.79 -7.73 4.79
N PHE A 29 1.94 -7.72 4.10
CA PHE A 29 2.68 -8.96 3.84
C PHE A 29 3.34 -9.57 5.07
N PRO A 30 3.93 -8.82 6.01
CA PRO A 30 4.34 -9.38 7.29
C PRO A 30 3.20 -10.04 8.06
N GLU A 31 2.01 -9.45 8.03
CA GLU A 31 0.81 -10.04 8.64
C GLU A 31 0.42 -11.36 7.95
N LEU A 32 0.34 -11.36 6.61
CA LEU A 32 -0.01 -12.55 5.83
C LEU A 32 1.04 -13.66 5.90
N SER A 33 2.29 -13.32 6.25
CA SER A 33 3.40 -14.29 6.33
C SER A 33 3.44 -15.03 7.65
N LYS A 34 2.55 -14.76 8.59
CA LYS A 34 2.47 -15.48 9.87
C LYS A 34 2.17 -16.96 9.65
N ALA A 35 2.78 -17.80 10.48
CA ALA A 35 2.66 -19.27 10.37
C ALA A 35 1.20 -19.76 10.41
N GLU A 36 0.32 -19.04 11.11
CA GLU A 36 -1.11 -19.36 11.20
C GLU A 36 -1.86 -19.31 9.86
N TYR A 37 -1.31 -18.57 8.86
CA TYR A 37 -1.92 -18.46 7.53
C TYR A 37 -1.28 -19.37 6.48
N ARG A 38 -0.27 -20.17 6.84
CA ARG A 38 0.47 -21.01 5.88
C ARG A 38 -0.43 -21.97 5.11
N ASP A 39 -1.38 -22.59 5.79
CA ASP A 39 -2.30 -23.56 5.16
C ASP A 39 -3.17 -22.88 4.09
N ILE A 40 -3.54 -21.62 4.29
CA ILE A 40 -4.29 -20.82 3.31
C ILE A 40 -3.44 -20.57 2.06
N TRP A 41 -2.16 -20.26 2.24
CA TRP A 41 -1.23 -20.11 1.12
C TRP A 41 -1.07 -21.39 0.32
N ILE A 42 -0.93 -22.53 0.99
CA ILE A 42 -0.81 -23.85 0.35
C ILE A 42 -2.11 -24.20 -0.40
N GLU A 43 -3.26 -23.95 0.19
CA GLU A 43 -4.56 -24.16 -0.46
C GLU A 43 -4.71 -23.29 -1.74
N ALA A 44 -4.29 -22.04 -1.69
CA ALA A 44 -4.35 -21.13 -2.82
C ALA A 44 -3.36 -21.48 -3.94
N THR A 45 -2.17 -22.00 -3.61
CA THR A 45 -1.14 -22.35 -4.59
C THR A 45 -1.35 -23.73 -5.23
N THR A 46 -1.98 -24.64 -4.53
CA THR A 46 -2.20 -26.03 -5.00
C THR A 46 -2.86 -26.12 -6.39
N PRO A 47 -3.93 -25.38 -6.70
CA PRO A 47 -4.52 -25.42 -8.04
C PRO A 47 -3.62 -24.92 -9.15
N LEU A 48 -2.62 -24.10 -8.81
CA LEU A 48 -1.73 -23.46 -9.78
C LEU A 48 -0.52 -24.32 -10.14
N VAL A 49 0.04 -25.04 -9.16
CA VAL A 49 1.32 -25.74 -9.31
C VAL A 49 1.26 -27.24 -8.97
N GLY A 50 0.14 -27.74 -8.50
CA GLY A 50 -0.02 -29.10 -8.00
C GLY A 50 0.37 -29.24 -6.54
N ALA A 51 -0.21 -30.25 -5.87
CA ALA A 51 -0.02 -30.49 -4.43
C ALA A 51 1.45 -30.76 -4.06
N GLU A 52 2.18 -31.41 -4.96
CA GLU A 52 3.60 -31.74 -4.76
C GLU A 52 4.53 -30.52 -4.78
N ASN A 53 4.09 -29.43 -5.39
CA ASN A 53 4.87 -28.21 -5.53
C ASN A 53 4.35 -27.04 -4.66
N ALA A 54 3.18 -27.21 -4.03
CA ALA A 54 2.49 -26.12 -3.35
C ALA A 54 3.27 -25.52 -2.17
N GLU A 55 3.98 -26.34 -1.41
CA GLU A 55 4.82 -25.84 -0.31
C GLU A 55 6.01 -25.02 -0.83
N ALA A 56 6.71 -25.51 -1.84
CA ALA A 56 7.84 -24.80 -2.42
C ALA A 56 7.40 -23.50 -3.10
N ALA A 57 6.26 -23.49 -3.78
CA ALA A 57 5.68 -22.30 -4.37
C ALA A 57 5.26 -21.27 -3.28
N THR A 58 4.70 -21.74 -2.18
CA THR A 58 4.37 -20.90 -1.03
C THR A 58 5.62 -20.26 -0.44
N ASP A 59 6.69 -21.02 -0.20
CA ASP A 59 7.95 -20.50 0.30
C ASP A 59 8.54 -19.44 -0.63
N MET A 60 8.48 -19.66 -1.93
CA MET A 60 8.97 -18.69 -2.92
C MET A 60 8.14 -17.41 -2.92
N LEU A 61 6.81 -17.51 -2.89
CA LEU A 61 5.92 -16.34 -2.84
C LEU A 61 6.10 -15.54 -1.55
N LEU A 62 6.21 -16.21 -0.41
CA LEU A 62 6.47 -15.54 0.86
C LEU A 62 7.82 -14.84 0.86
N ALA A 63 8.87 -15.48 0.31
CA ALA A 63 10.19 -14.86 0.18
C ALA A 63 10.14 -13.62 -0.73
N MET A 64 9.37 -13.65 -1.82
CA MET A 64 9.17 -12.49 -2.69
C MET A 64 8.43 -11.36 -1.98
N CYS A 65 7.38 -11.67 -1.24
CA CYS A 65 6.60 -10.70 -0.47
C CYS A 65 7.39 -10.08 0.69
N MET A 66 8.35 -10.82 1.24
CA MET A 66 9.19 -10.38 2.36
C MET A 66 10.58 -9.95 1.94
N ALA A 67 10.88 -9.93 0.63
CA ALA A 67 12.17 -9.50 0.15
C ALA A 67 12.42 -8.03 0.51
N GLU A 68 13.38 -7.80 1.35
CA GLU A 68 13.93 -6.47 1.63
C GLU A 68 14.82 -6.01 0.49
N PRO A 69 15.00 -4.73 0.47
CA PRO A 69 14.10 -3.61 0.47
C PRO A 69 14.01 -3.00 -0.92
N TYR A 70 13.13 -2.16 -1.06
CA TYR A 70 13.02 -1.28 -2.14
C TYR A 70 14.19 -0.35 -2.22
N GLY A 71 14.43 0.20 -3.35
CA GLY A 71 15.48 1.12 -3.67
C GLY A 71 16.38 0.57 -4.78
N ALA A 72 17.53 1.22 -5.03
CA ALA A 72 18.42 0.89 -6.15
C ALA A 72 18.84 -0.59 -6.18
N GLU A 73 19.13 -1.18 -5.03
CA GLU A 73 19.56 -2.57 -4.94
C GLU A 73 18.45 -3.56 -5.32
N ALA A 74 17.23 -3.31 -4.87
CA ALA A 74 16.07 -4.10 -5.27
C ALA A 74 15.79 -3.93 -6.76
N ALA A 75 15.85 -2.71 -7.27
CA ALA A 75 15.68 -2.42 -8.69
C ALA A 75 16.74 -3.12 -9.56
N GLU A 76 18.00 -3.14 -9.16
CA GLU A 76 19.06 -3.87 -9.85
C GLU A 76 18.80 -5.37 -9.87
N LYS A 77 18.43 -5.95 -8.72
CA LYS A 77 18.13 -7.37 -8.60
C LYS A 77 16.98 -7.80 -9.50
N TYR A 78 15.90 -7.03 -9.53
CA TYR A 78 14.72 -7.35 -10.32
C TYR A 78 14.85 -6.93 -11.79
N THR A 79 15.69 -5.96 -12.11
CA THR A 79 16.02 -5.62 -13.50
C THR A 79 16.89 -6.72 -14.15
N ALA A 80 17.74 -7.36 -13.37
CA ALA A 80 18.55 -8.49 -13.83
C ALA A 80 17.70 -9.77 -14.08
N ASP A 81 16.54 -9.88 -13.45
CA ASP A 81 15.58 -10.96 -13.64
C ASP A 81 14.18 -10.37 -13.92
N PRO A 82 13.83 -10.17 -15.20
CA PRO A 82 12.55 -9.59 -15.58
C PRO A 82 11.32 -10.43 -15.18
N ASP A 83 11.51 -11.71 -14.89
CA ASP A 83 10.44 -12.59 -14.43
C ASP A 83 10.22 -12.49 -12.91
N SER A 84 11.10 -11.77 -12.20
CA SER A 84 10.90 -11.49 -10.78
C SER A 84 9.91 -10.35 -10.58
N MET A 85 9.01 -10.51 -9.63
CA MET A 85 8.05 -9.47 -9.26
C MET A 85 8.58 -8.69 -8.06
N ALA A 86 8.74 -7.36 -8.23
CA ALA A 86 9.05 -6.47 -7.11
C ALA A 86 7.74 -5.95 -6.49
N PHE A 87 7.47 -6.32 -5.26
CA PHE A 87 6.35 -5.78 -4.50
C PHE A 87 6.82 -4.64 -3.59
N ASN A 88 6.33 -3.44 -3.86
CA ASN A 88 6.60 -2.26 -3.04
C ASN A 88 5.63 -2.22 -1.85
N CYS A 89 5.87 -3.03 -0.83
CA CYS A 89 4.87 -3.30 0.20
C CYS A 89 5.34 -3.00 1.63
N TYR A 90 6.42 -2.22 1.79
CA TYR A 90 6.95 -1.91 3.12
C TYR A 90 6.77 -0.44 3.49
N PHE A 91 6.61 -0.19 4.76
CA PHE A 91 6.69 1.15 5.30
C PHE A 91 8.14 1.58 5.42
N LEU A 92 8.43 2.80 5.00
CA LEU A 92 9.75 3.41 5.03
C LEU A 92 9.83 4.45 6.17
N GLY A 93 11.04 4.93 6.45
CA GLY A 93 11.25 6.00 7.42
C GLY A 93 11.08 5.58 8.88
N GLY A 94 11.20 4.29 9.19
CA GLY A 94 11.08 3.77 10.55
C GLY A 94 9.64 3.64 11.06
N VAL A 95 8.66 3.74 10.16
CA VAL A 95 7.24 3.59 10.50
C VAL A 95 6.83 2.13 10.48
N GLU A 96 6.21 1.66 11.55
CA GLU A 96 5.63 0.31 11.68
C GLU A 96 4.10 0.31 11.56
N LYS A 97 3.47 1.44 11.92
CA LYS A 97 2.03 1.63 11.85
C LYS A 97 1.70 3.04 11.40
N PHE A 98 0.68 3.15 10.57
CA PHE A 98 0.05 4.42 10.24
C PHE A 98 -1.29 4.54 10.94
N VAL A 99 -1.52 5.69 11.55
CA VAL A 99 -2.83 6.08 12.11
C VAL A 99 -3.40 7.20 11.25
N MET A 100 -4.51 6.92 10.60
CA MET A 100 -5.28 7.90 9.84
C MET A 100 -6.43 8.37 10.72
N ASP A 101 -6.52 9.68 10.98
CA ASP A 101 -7.59 10.27 11.78
C ASP A 101 -8.04 11.58 11.11
N GLY A 102 -9.14 11.52 10.36
CA GLY A 102 -9.59 12.63 9.55
C GLY A 102 -8.52 13.00 8.51
N TYR A 103 -8.00 14.23 8.57
CA TYR A 103 -6.90 14.69 7.71
C TYR A 103 -5.52 14.54 8.35
N THR A 104 -5.42 13.95 9.53
CA THR A 104 -4.15 13.73 10.21
C THR A 104 -3.62 12.34 9.92
N ILE A 105 -2.37 12.26 9.48
CA ILE A 105 -1.62 11.02 9.31
C ILE A 105 -0.50 11.01 10.32
N THR A 106 -0.44 9.95 11.13
CA THR A 106 0.60 9.73 12.14
C THR A 106 1.31 8.43 11.84
N GLY A 107 2.64 8.46 11.84
CA GLY A 107 3.47 7.27 11.78
C GLY A 107 3.98 6.91 13.16
N LEU A 108 3.84 5.63 13.54
CA LEU A 108 4.35 5.09 14.81
C LEU A 108 5.48 4.10 14.53
N ASP A 109 6.50 4.10 15.39
CA ASP A 109 7.59 3.13 15.32
C ASP A 109 7.23 1.79 15.98
N GLU A 110 8.20 0.87 16.04
CA GLU A 110 8.06 -0.44 16.64
C GLU A 110 7.67 -0.39 18.13
N GLN A 111 8.09 0.66 18.86
CA GLN A 111 7.74 0.88 20.24
C GLN A 111 6.41 1.63 20.44
N GLY A 112 5.72 1.98 19.35
CA GLY A 112 4.50 2.76 19.37
C GLY A 112 4.73 4.26 19.59
N GLN A 113 5.98 4.73 19.42
CA GLN A 113 6.31 6.14 19.52
C GLN A 113 6.10 6.84 18.19
N GLU A 114 5.71 8.10 18.25
CA GLU A 114 5.44 8.91 17.09
C GLU A 114 6.73 9.23 16.32
N VAL A 115 6.78 8.83 15.04
CA VAL A 115 7.83 9.21 14.10
C VAL A 115 7.50 10.56 13.46
N PHE A 116 6.24 10.72 13.06
CA PHE A 116 5.69 11.98 12.56
C PHE A 116 4.20 12.04 12.82
N SER A 117 3.66 13.25 12.81
CA SER A 117 2.22 13.50 12.79
C SER A 117 1.96 14.83 12.10
N HIS A 118 1.24 14.81 11.00
CA HIS A 118 0.94 15.99 10.20
C HIS A 118 -0.53 16.01 9.78
N SER A 119 -1.06 17.21 9.60
CA SER A 119 -2.32 17.41 8.88
C SER A 119 -2.05 17.55 7.40
N TYR A 120 -2.91 16.97 6.58
CA TYR A 120 -2.77 16.92 5.13
C TYR A 120 -3.93 17.63 4.45
N LYS A 121 -3.64 18.22 3.31
CA LYS A 121 -4.63 18.87 2.44
C LYS A 121 -4.67 18.16 1.09
N PRO A 122 -5.84 18.04 0.47
CA PRO A 122 -5.98 17.49 -0.87
C PRO A 122 -5.21 18.32 -1.90
N MET A 123 -4.68 17.63 -2.90
CA MET A 123 -4.07 18.23 -4.08
C MET A 123 -4.87 17.85 -5.32
N ASN A 124 -5.09 18.81 -6.21
CA ASN A 124 -5.74 18.56 -7.49
C ASN A 124 -4.68 18.15 -8.52
N ILE A 125 -4.29 16.89 -8.48
CA ILE A 125 -3.38 16.29 -9.46
C ILE A 125 -4.18 15.25 -10.24
N GLU A 126 -4.40 15.53 -11.52
CA GLU A 126 -4.96 14.54 -12.44
C GLU A 126 -3.86 13.57 -12.89
N ASN A 127 -4.13 12.28 -12.83
CA ASN A 127 -3.22 11.25 -13.26
C ASN A 127 -3.98 10.07 -13.87
N GLU A 128 -3.32 9.35 -14.77
CA GLU A 128 -3.94 8.26 -15.51
C GLU A 128 -4.33 7.07 -14.62
N ASN A 129 -3.68 6.94 -13.45
CA ASN A 129 -3.91 5.84 -12.52
C ASN A 129 -5.01 6.12 -11.49
N GLY A 130 -5.55 7.34 -11.47
CA GLY A 130 -6.61 7.71 -10.54
C GLY A 130 -6.17 7.82 -9.08
N PHE A 131 -4.87 8.03 -8.81
CA PHE A 131 -4.39 8.24 -7.45
C PHE A 131 -4.90 9.55 -6.87
N ILE A 132 -5.15 9.52 -5.56
CA ILE A 132 -5.56 10.69 -4.78
C ILE A 132 -4.36 11.19 -4.00
N PHE A 133 -4.00 12.47 -4.20
CA PHE A 133 -2.81 13.09 -3.65
C PHE A 133 -3.11 14.04 -2.51
N TYR A 134 -2.23 14.04 -1.51
CA TYR A 134 -2.27 14.94 -0.35
C TYR A 134 -0.90 15.53 -0.09
N GLU A 135 -0.87 16.74 0.43
CA GLU A 135 0.33 17.45 0.85
C GLU A 135 0.23 17.81 2.33
N SER A 136 1.32 17.61 3.07
CA SER A 136 1.41 18.07 4.45
C SER A 136 1.23 19.57 4.55
N GLU A 137 0.46 20.03 5.56
CA GLU A 137 0.32 21.44 5.89
C GLU A 137 1.49 21.95 6.74
N ASP A 138 2.34 21.05 7.24
CA ASP A 138 3.51 21.39 8.04
C ASP A 138 4.76 21.53 7.17
N GLU A 139 5.58 22.53 7.49
CA GLU A 139 6.90 22.69 6.88
C GLU A 139 7.86 21.59 7.38
N ASN A 140 8.84 21.21 6.56
CA ASN A 140 9.89 20.24 6.90
C ASN A 140 9.36 18.84 7.24
N SER A 141 8.34 18.38 6.53
CA SER A 141 7.77 17.04 6.68
C SER A 141 8.65 15.93 6.07
N GLY A 142 9.74 16.29 5.34
CA GLY A 142 10.67 15.34 4.74
C GLY A 142 9.96 14.34 3.83
N GLU A 143 10.27 13.07 3.97
CA GLU A 143 9.67 11.98 3.18
C GLU A 143 8.16 11.80 3.41
N PHE A 144 7.60 12.40 4.45
CA PHE A 144 6.16 12.38 4.74
C PHE A 144 5.42 13.61 4.23
N THR A 145 6.02 14.36 3.31
CA THR A 145 5.42 15.58 2.74
C THR A 145 4.23 15.26 1.85
N TYR A 146 4.35 14.28 0.97
CA TYR A 146 3.30 13.91 0.02
C TYR A 146 2.87 12.47 0.20
N PHE A 147 1.57 12.25 0.11
CA PHE A 147 0.96 10.91 0.07
C PHE A 147 0.12 10.76 -1.20
N ALA A 148 0.19 9.61 -1.81
CA ALA A 148 -0.68 9.21 -2.92
C ALA A 148 -1.36 7.90 -2.58
N PHE A 149 -2.67 7.88 -2.63
CA PHE A 149 -3.50 6.70 -2.35
C PHE A 149 -4.10 6.15 -3.63
N SER A 150 -4.03 4.84 -3.80
CA SER A 150 -4.83 4.14 -4.80
C SER A 150 -6.24 3.94 -4.24
N PRO A 151 -7.28 4.41 -4.94
CA PRO A 151 -8.66 4.21 -4.51
C PRO A 151 -9.17 2.78 -4.71
N ASP A 152 -8.31 1.87 -5.16
CA ASP A 152 -8.62 0.47 -5.43
C ASP A 152 -8.79 -0.33 -4.14
N THR A 153 -9.78 0.06 -3.35
CA THR A 153 -10.25 -0.74 -2.24
C THR A 153 -11.19 -1.80 -2.79
N MET A 154 -10.78 -3.05 -2.79
CA MET A 154 -11.70 -4.14 -3.08
C MET A 154 -12.86 -4.10 -2.08
N GLU A 155 -14.09 -4.15 -2.56
CA GLU A 155 -15.26 -4.37 -1.71
C GLU A 155 -14.98 -5.54 -0.77
N SER A 156 -15.07 -5.33 0.54
CA SER A 156 -14.85 -6.33 1.58
C SER A 156 -13.42 -6.55 2.08
N THR A 157 -12.43 -5.85 1.60
CA THR A 157 -11.08 -5.89 2.18
C THR A 157 -10.66 -4.52 2.71
N TYR A 158 -10.25 -4.47 3.96
CA TYR A 158 -9.70 -3.26 4.57
C TYR A 158 -8.22 -3.12 4.20
N HIS A 159 -7.98 -3.04 2.90
CA HIS A 159 -6.66 -2.98 2.30
C HIS A 159 -6.48 -1.63 1.63
N LEU A 160 -5.38 -0.95 1.95
CA LEU A 160 -4.99 0.31 1.33
C LEU A 160 -3.67 0.14 0.59
N GLU A 161 -3.58 0.77 -0.55
CA GLU A 161 -2.34 0.98 -1.26
C GLU A 161 -2.01 2.47 -1.27
N PHE A 162 -0.84 2.83 -0.76
CA PHE A 162 -0.39 4.21 -0.78
C PHE A 162 1.13 4.31 -0.84
N ARG A 163 1.59 5.47 -1.27
CA ARG A 163 2.99 5.84 -1.36
C ARG A 163 3.20 7.19 -0.69
N TYR A 164 4.40 7.46 -0.25
CA TYR A 164 4.78 8.75 0.28
C TYR A 164 6.21 9.10 -0.11
N ALA A 165 6.48 10.38 -0.33
CA ALA A 165 7.78 10.90 -0.71
C ALA A 165 7.92 12.39 -0.41
N GLU A 166 9.16 12.86 -0.35
CA GLU A 166 9.48 14.29 -0.21
C GLU A 166 9.19 15.07 -1.50
N ASP A 167 9.30 14.43 -2.66
CA ASP A 167 8.99 15.01 -3.97
C ASP A 167 7.75 14.32 -4.57
N VAL A 168 6.74 15.12 -4.89
CA VAL A 168 5.50 14.61 -5.50
C VAL A 168 5.73 13.92 -6.84
N ASN A 169 6.78 14.29 -7.57
CA ASN A 169 7.10 13.65 -8.86
C ASN A 169 7.50 12.18 -8.69
N ASP A 170 8.07 11.80 -7.55
CA ASP A 170 8.40 10.41 -7.25
C ASP A 170 7.15 9.54 -7.08
N LEU A 171 6.00 10.15 -6.82
CA LEU A 171 4.73 9.46 -6.64
C LEU A 171 3.90 9.35 -7.93
N GLN A 172 4.33 10.03 -8.99
CA GLN A 172 3.60 10.08 -10.27
C GLN A 172 4.11 9.08 -11.32
N SER A 173 5.20 8.41 -11.02
CA SER A 173 5.83 7.45 -11.93
C SER A 173 5.40 6.00 -11.68
#